data_621675195d8a6916a14aac39701ef5b5
#
_entry.id   621675195d8a6916a14aac39701ef5b5
#
_cell.length_a   1.000
_cell.length_b   1.000
_cell.length_c   1.000
_cell.angle_alpha   90.00
_cell.angle_beta   90.00
_cell.angle_gamma   90.00
#
_symmetry.space_group_name_H-M   'P 1'
#
loop_
_entity.id
_entity.type
_entity.pdbx_description
1 polymer ?
#
loop_
_entity_poly.entity_id
_entity_poly.type
_entity_poly.pdbx_seq_one_letter_code
_entity_poly.pdbx_strand_id
1 'polypeptide(L)'
;MIGLTWDSIDWKKRTLTVSKSLEYRHSQGYWRAGPPKTQKSYRTIPLTDKAYSILKSCYDEKDSRKESETLSQILEYIDSRTGEKKCLIMHDLVFVNWRTGEPAKNSSYDTHLYKLCDEAGIKRFCMHALRHTYATRAIERGVQPKV
;
A
#
# COMPACT_ATOMS: atom_id res chain seq x y z
N MET A 1 -0.26 -2.43 -3.23
CA MET A 1 -0.36 -2.13 -1.79
C MET A 1 -1.09 -0.82 -1.47
N ILE A 2 -1.11 0.17 -2.36
CA ILE A 2 -1.73 1.49 -2.11
C ILE A 2 -3.20 1.39 -1.71
N GLY A 3 -3.95 0.42 -2.25
CA GLY A 3 -5.35 0.18 -1.89
C GLY A 3 -5.57 -0.64 -0.61
N LEU A 4 -4.56 -0.76 0.25
CA LEU A 4 -4.72 -1.44 1.54
C LEU A 4 -5.54 -0.58 2.48
N THR A 5 -6.55 -1.18 3.07
CA THR A 5 -7.43 -0.56 4.07
C THR A 5 -7.24 -1.26 5.42
N TRP A 6 -7.61 -0.60 6.49
CA TRP A 6 -7.42 -1.13 7.84
C TRP A 6 -8.22 -2.41 8.11
N ASP A 7 -9.36 -2.59 7.45
CA ASP A 7 -10.18 -3.81 7.49
C ASP A 7 -9.50 -5.04 6.87
N SER A 8 -8.44 -4.82 6.09
CA SER A 8 -7.64 -5.90 5.48
C SER A 8 -6.65 -6.54 6.46
N ILE A 9 -6.55 -6.04 7.69
CA ILE A 9 -5.62 -6.50 8.72
C ILE A 9 -6.38 -7.24 9.82
N ASP A 10 -6.08 -8.52 9.98
CA ASP A 10 -6.53 -9.31 11.13
C ASP A 10 -5.48 -9.21 12.26
N TRP A 11 -5.78 -8.36 13.24
CA TRP A 11 -4.88 -8.09 14.36
C TRP A 11 -4.70 -9.30 15.29
N LYS A 12 -5.73 -10.16 15.42
CA LYS A 12 -5.68 -11.37 16.27
C LYS A 12 -4.81 -12.44 15.64
N LYS A 13 -4.99 -12.69 14.33
CA LYS A 13 -4.21 -13.67 13.57
C LYS A 13 -2.87 -13.12 13.10
N ARG A 14 -2.62 -11.82 13.26
CA ARG A 14 -1.45 -11.12 12.73
C ARG A 14 -1.25 -11.38 11.24
N THR A 15 -2.30 -11.21 10.47
CA THR A 15 -2.27 -11.41 9.02
C THR A 15 -2.81 -10.20 8.27
N LEU A 16 -2.38 -10.07 7.03
CA LEU A 16 -2.80 -9.04 6.11
C LEU A 16 -3.30 -9.70 4.83
N THR A 17 -4.53 -9.33 4.39
CA THR A 17 -5.14 -9.87 3.18
C THR A 17 -5.03 -8.87 2.02
N VAL A 18 -4.43 -9.31 0.93
CA VAL A 18 -4.36 -8.55 -0.33
C VAL A 18 -5.52 -8.97 -1.21
N SER A 19 -6.58 -8.16 -1.28
CA SER A 19 -7.81 -8.46 -2.04
C SER A 19 -8.16 -7.38 -3.06
N LYS A 20 -7.53 -6.21 -2.98
CA LYS A 20 -7.80 -5.07 -3.85
C LYS A 20 -6.53 -4.31 -4.21
N SER A 21 -6.57 -3.62 -5.34
CA SER A 21 -5.54 -2.68 -5.77
C SER A 21 -6.18 -1.33 -6.05
N LEU A 22 -5.44 -0.26 -5.78
CA LEU A 22 -5.81 1.11 -6.12
C LEU A 22 -4.70 1.68 -6.99
N GLU A 23 -5.05 2.30 -8.11
CA GLU A 23 -4.10 2.95 -9.01
C GLU A 23 -4.64 4.29 -9.50
N TYR A 24 -3.75 5.26 -9.68
CA TYR A 24 -4.11 6.53 -10.30
C TYR A 24 -3.83 6.46 -11.81
N ARG A 25 -4.85 6.74 -12.61
CA ARG A 25 -4.75 6.78 -14.08
C ARG A 25 -4.38 8.19 -14.54
N HIS A 26 -3.09 8.45 -14.66
CA HIS A 26 -2.57 9.78 -15.01
C HIS A 26 -3.15 10.35 -16.31
N SER A 27 -3.32 9.51 -17.33
CA SER A 27 -3.89 9.92 -18.62
C SER A 27 -5.36 10.31 -18.57
N GLN A 28 -6.08 9.88 -17.52
CA GLN A 28 -7.52 10.02 -17.39
C GLN A 28 -7.92 10.84 -16.16
N GLY A 29 -6.98 11.13 -15.27
CA GLY A 29 -7.17 12.00 -14.11
C GLY A 29 -8.05 11.42 -12.98
N TYR A 30 -8.21 10.09 -12.91
CA TYR A 30 -9.03 9.48 -11.87
C TYR A 30 -8.37 8.28 -11.18
N TRP A 31 -8.87 7.94 -10.01
CA TRP A 31 -8.51 6.73 -9.28
C TRP A 31 -9.32 5.54 -9.76
N ARG A 32 -8.68 4.40 -9.91
CA ARG A 32 -9.31 3.13 -10.24
C ARG A 32 -8.98 2.10 -9.19
N ALA A 33 -10.01 1.48 -8.61
CA ALA A 33 -9.86 0.37 -7.70
C ALA A 33 -10.47 -0.90 -8.27
N GLY A 34 -9.96 -2.04 -7.84
CA GLY A 34 -10.49 -3.34 -8.27
C GLY A 34 -9.70 -4.50 -7.71
N PRO A 35 -10.03 -5.71 -8.18
CA PRO A 35 -9.30 -6.90 -7.79
C PRO A 35 -7.83 -6.81 -8.21
N PRO A 36 -6.94 -7.54 -7.57
CA PRO A 36 -5.60 -7.74 -8.06
C PRO A 36 -5.59 -8.28 -9.48
N LYS A 37 -4.54 -7.96 -10.25
CA LYS A 37 -4.42 -8.29 -11.67
C LYS A 37 -4.62 -9.78 -12.01
N THR A 38 -4.29 -10.67 -11.09
CA THR A 38 -4.42 -12.12 -11.25
C THR A 38 -5.07 -12.78 -10.05
N GLN A 39 -5.72 -13.92 -10.26
CA GLN A 39 -6.30 -14.72 -9.16
C GLN A 39 -5.24 -15.08 -8.10
N LYS A 40 -4.04 -15.46 -8.52
CA LYS A 40 -2.90 -15.78 -7.65
C LYS A 40 -2.40 -14.59 -6.79
N SER A 41 -2.84 -13.38 -7.11
CA SER A 41 -2.48 -12.18 -6.34
C SER A 41 -3.35 -12.00 -5.09
N TYR A 42 -4.48 -12.69 -4.99
CA TYR A 42 -5.24 -12.79 -3.74
C TYR A 42 -4.46 -13.65 -2.77
N ARG A 43 -4.09 -13.09 -1.65
CA ARG A 43 -3.30 -13.81 -0.65
C ARG A 43 -3.42 -13.19 0.73
N THR A 44 -3.33 -14.03 1.72
CA THR A 44 -3.14 -13.63 3.12
C THR A 44 -1.66 -13.84 3.49
N ILE A 45 -1.05 -12.84 4.07
CA ILE A 45 0.36 -12.79 4.41
C ILE A 45 0.48 -12.67 5.93
N PRO A 46 1.28 -13.51 6.62
CA PRO A 46 1.59 -13.30 8.02
C PRO A 46 2.40 -12.02 8.20
N LEU A 47 2.10 -11.26 9.24
CA LEU A 47 2.87 -10.07 9.61
C LEU A 47 4.05 -10.50 10.49
N THR A 48 5.23 -10.02 10.16
CA THR A 48 6.37 -10.08 11.07
C THR A 48 6.13 -9.17 12.27
N ASP A 49 6.79 -9.42 13.42
CA ASP A 49 6.63 -8.60 14.62
C ASP A 49 6.91 -7.12 14.35
N LYS A 50 7.94 -6.85 13.55
CA LYS A 50 8.27 -5.48 13.13
C LYS A 50 7.17 -4.83 12.29
N ALA A 51 6.62 -5.55 11.31
CA ALA A 51 5.53 -5.04 10.48
C ALA A 51 4.26 -4.84 11.31
N TYR A 52 3.96 -5.76 12.20
CA TYR A 52 2.83 -5.66 13.11
C TYR A 52 2.94 -4.42 14.02
N SER A 53 4.09 -4.21 14.69
CA SER A 53 4.28 -3.07 15.58
C SER A 53 4.16 -1.73 14.85
N ILE A 54 4.74 -1.61 13.65
CA ILE A 54 4.63 -0.39 12.84
C ILE A 54 3.18 -0.12 12.41
N LEU A 55 2.49 -1.14 11.89
CA LEU A 55 1.09 -1.00 11.48
C LEU A 55 0.19 -0.69 12.67
N LYS A 56 0.45 -1.31 13.82
CA LYS A 56 -0.31 -1.06 15.06
C LYS A 56 -0.14 0.38 15.54
N SER A 57 1.09 0.90 15.59
CA SER A 57 1.35 2.30 15.92
C SER A 57 0.62 3.25 14.97
N CYS A 58 0.69 3.01 13.65
CA CYS A 58 -0.04 3.81 12.67
C CYS A 58 -1.57 3.72 12.83
N TYR A 59 -2.07 2.55 13.23
CA TYR A 59 -3.49 2.34 13.49
C TYR A 59 -3.96 3.10 14.73
N ASP A 60 -3.19 3.07 15.80
CA ASP A 60 -3.52 3.76 17.05
C ASP A 60 -3.48 5.29 16.89
N GLU A 61 -2.61 5.79 16.00
CA GLU A 61 -2.55 7.21 15.64
C GLU A 61 -3.62 7.66 14.63
N LYS A 62 -4.31 6.74 13.96
CA LYS A 62 -5.23 7.11 12.87
C LYS A 62 -6.43 7.95 13.34
N ASP A 63 -6.89 7.73 14.58
CA ASP A 63 -8.05 8.44 15.11
C ASP A 63 -7.71 9.91 15.44
N SER A 64 -6.48 10.20 15.87
CA SER A 64 -6.00 11.59 15.98
C SER A 64 -5.85 12.27 14.62
N ARG A 65 -5.62 11.52 13.55
CA ARG A 65 -5.57 12.03 12.17
C ARG A 65 -6.96 12.19 11.53
N LYS A 66 -7.96 11.48 12.04
CA LYS A 66 -9.35 11.53 11.55
C LYS A 66 -9.98 12.92 11.67
N GLU A 67 -9.59 13.69 12.67
CA GLU A 67 -10.04 15.08 12.88
C GLU A 67 -9.47 16.05 11.84
N SER A 68 -8.46 15.63 11.07
CA SER A 68 -7.94 16.43 9.96
C SER A 68 -8.95 16.47 8.82
N GLU A 69 -9.32 17.67 8.36
CA GLU A 69 -10.21 17.87 7.20
C GLU A 69 -9.75 17.09 5.96
N THR A 70 -8.43 16.94 5.77
CA THR A 70 -7.84 16.20 4.65
C THR A 70 -8.12 14.70 4.71
N LEU A 71 -8.20 14.11 5.89
CA LEU A 71 -8.45 12.68 6.07
C LEU A 71 -9.94 12.32 6.16
N SER A 72 -10.79 13.31 6.42
CA SER A 72 -12.26 13.14 6.35
C SER A 72 -12.81 13.18 4.92
N GLN A 73 -11.97 13.49 3.93
CA GLN A 73 -12.36 13.52 2.52
C GLN A 73 -12.76 12.15 1.99
N ILE A 74 -13.68 12.18 1.03
CA ILE A 74 -14.13 11.01 0.30
C ILE A 74 -13.29 10.87 -0.97
N LEU A 75 -12.68 9.71 -1.17
CA LEU A 75 -12.03 9.34 -2.41
C LEU A 75 -13.07 8.75 -3.38
N GLU A 76 -13.35 9.45 -4.46
CA GLU A 76 -14.09 8.86 -5.58
C GLU A 76 -13.15 8.01 -6.43
N TYR A 77 -13.60 6.81 -6.79
CA TYR A 77 -12.87 5.92 -7.67
C TYR A 77 -13.81 5.17 -8.62
N ILE A 78 -13.27 4.67 -9.73
CA ILE A 78 -13.99 3.79 -10.64
C ILE A 78 -13.67 2.34 -10.28
N ASP A 79 -14.71 1.55 -10.03
CA ASP A 79 -14.58 0.11 -9.82
C ASP A 79 -14.21 -0.57 -11.14
N SER A 80 -13.09 -1.26 -11.18
CA SER A 80 -12.58 -1.90 -12.39
C SER A 80 -13.42 -3.09 -12.88
N ARG A 81 -14.33 -3.62 -12.07
CA ARG A 81 -15.23 -4.71 -12.42
C ARG A 81 -16.52 -4.21 -13.04
N THR A 82 -17.12 -3.20 -12.40
CA THR A 82 -18.46 -2.71 -12.79
C THR A 82 -18.40 -1.46 -13.63
N GLY A 83 -17.29 -0.72 -13.62
CA GLY A 83 -17.19 0.59 -14.25
C GLY A 83 -17.92 1.70 -13.51
N GLU A 84 -18.53 1.39 -12.36
CA GLU A 84 -19.29 2.34 -11.56
C GLU A 84 -18.39 3.23 -10.71
N LYS A 85 -18.84 4.46 -10.47
CA LYS A 85 -18.23 5.34 -9.47
C LYS A 85 -18.61 4.85 -8.08
N LYS A 86 -17.60 4.69 -7.23
CA LYS A 86 -17.73 4.34 -5.81
C LYS A 86 -16.90 5.28 -4.97
N CYS A 87 -17.18 5.28 -3.67
CA CYS A 87 -16.52 6.14 -2.72
C CYS A 87 -15.81 5.32 -1.63
N LEU A 88 -14.69 5.85 -1.14
CA LEU A 88 -13.94 5.32 -0.02
C LEU A 88 -13.54 6.49 0.88
N ILE A 89 -13.68 6.33 2.19
CA ILE A 89 -13.19 7.33 3.14
C ILE A 89 -11.67 7.26 3.20
N MET A 90 -10.98 8.37 3.05
CA MET A 90 -9.51 8.44 3.05
C MET A 90 -8.89 7.88 4.33
N HIS A 91 -9.54 8.12 5.46
CA HIS A 91 -9.16 7.59 6.76
C HIS A 91 -9.07 6.05 6.82
N ASP A 92 -9.81 5.33 5.98
CA ASP A 92 -9.78 3.87 5.93
C ASP A 92 -8.58 3.32 5.19
N LEU A 93 -7.86 4.14 4.43
CA LEU A 93 -6.63 3.75 3.75
C LEU A 93 -5.44 3.72 4.73
N VAL A 94 -4.62 2.68 4.62
CA VAL A 94 -3.38 2.58 5.39
C VAL A 94 -2.32 3.56 4.86
N PHE A 95 -2.25 3.71 3.54
CA PHE A 95 -1.24 4.54 2.87
C PHE A 95 -1.83 5.82 2.33
N VAL A 96 -1.89 6.83 3.16
CA VAL A 96 -2.36 8.18 2.84
C VAL A 96 -1.24 9.18 3.09
N ASN A 97 -1.10 10.15 2.22
CA ASN A 97 -0.28 11.32 2.48
C ASN A 97 -1.06 12.25 3.43
N TRP A 98 -0.67 12.25 4.69
CA TRP A 98 -1.34 13.03 5.73
C TRP A 98 -1.32 14.56 5.52
N ARG A 99 -0.38 15.08 4.67
CA ARG A 99 -0.30 16.51 4.36
C ARG A 99 -1.29 16.94 3.27
N THR A 100 -1.50 16.06 2.27
CA THR A 100 -2.35 16.38 1.11
C THR A 100 -3.71 15.70 1.17
N GLY A 101 -3.91 14.73 2.07
CA GLY A 101 -5.10 13.89 2.13
C GLY A 101 -5.25 12.91 0.95
N GLU A 102 -4.33 12.92 -0.02
CA GLU A 102 -4.38 12.00 -1.16
C GLU A 102 -3.84 10.62 -0.80
N PRO A 103 -4.31 9.55 -1.47
CA PRO A 103 -3.66 8.25 -1.37
C PRO A 103 -2.19 8.35 -1.78
N ALA A 104 -1.32 7.66 -1.07
CA ALA A 104 0.10 7.68 -1.35
C ALA A 104 0.38 7.11 -2.74
N LYS A 105 1.05 7.86 -3.61
CA LYS A 105 1.46 7.43 -4.96
C LYS A 105 2.80 6.70 -4.90
N ASN A 106 2.99 5.67 -5.73
CA ASN A 106 4.27 4.94 -5.81
C ASN A 106 5.46 5.87 -6.08
N SER A 107 5.28 6.86 -6.96
CA SER A 107 6.31 7.85 -7.28
C SER A 107 6.78 8.66 -6.06
N SER A 108 5.91 8.90 -5.10
CA SER A 108 6.28 9.61 -3.86
C SER A 108 7.26 8.79 -3.02
N TYR A 109 7.07 7.48 -2.95
CA TYR A 109 7.99 6.58 -2.26
C TYR A 109 9.34 6.48 -2.96
N ASP A 110 9.34 6.36 -4.31
CA ASP A 110 10.58 6.31 -5.08
C ASP A 110 11.36 7.62 -4.93
N THR A 111 10.69 8.77 -4.97
CA THR A 111 11.34 10.09 -4.77
C THR A 111 11.98 10.19 -3.39
N HIS A 112 11.30 9.71 -2.35
CA HIS A 112 11.87 9.71 -1.00
C HIS A 112 13.05 8.75 -0.88
N LEU A 113 12.92 7.55 -1.46
CA LEU A 113 13.99 6.55 -1.48
C LEU A 113 15.24 7.06 -2.21
N TYR A 114 15.07 7.78 -3.32
CA TYR A 114 16.20 8.38 -4.05
C TYR A 114 16.96 9.39 -3.18
N LYS A 115 16.25 10.23 -2.41
CA LYS A 115 16.91 11.14 -1.46
C LYS A 115 17.74 10.38 -0.42
N LEU A 116 17.18 9.31 0.15
CA LEU A 116 17.90 8.46 1.11
C LEU A 116 19.13 7.79 0.47
N CYS A 117 19.02 7.35 -0.78
CA CYS A 117 20.16 6.79 -1.50
C CYS A 117 21.28 7.84 -1.72
N ASP A 118 20.90 9.06 -2.09
CA ASP A 118 21.87 10.16 -2.28
C ASP A 118 22.56 10.53 -0.97
N GLU A 119 21.81 10.64 0.13
CA GLU A 119 22.35 10.91 1.46
C GLU A 119 23.29 9.80 1.95
N ALA A 120 22.98 8.55 1.61
CA ALA A 120 23.80 7.38 1.95
C ALA A 120 25.00 7.16 0.98
N GLY A 121 25.12 7.93 -0.11
CA GLY A 121 26.16 7.76 -1.12
C GLY A 121 26.05 6.45 -1.91
N ILE A 122 24.85 5.88 -2.05
CA ILE A 122 24.61 4.62 -2.77
C ILE A 122 23.83 4.86 -4.06
N LYS A 123 23.98 3.94 -5.03
CA LYS A 123 23.24 4.02 -6.29
C LYS A 123 21.73 4.01 -6.04
N ARG A 124 21.02 4.95 -6.66
CA ARG A 124 19.55 5.03 -6.59
C ARG A 124 18.89 3.74 -7.09
N PHE A 125 17.88 3.28 -6.37
CA PHE A 125 17.03 2.16 -6.75
C PHE A 125 15.58 2.47 -6.38
N CYS A 126 14.61 1.89 -7.11
CA CYS A 126 13.18 2.10 -6.86
C CYS A 126 12.62 1.06 -5.86
N MET A 127 11.44 1.32 -5.33
CA MET A 127 10.73 0.42 -4.42
C MET A 127 10.52 -0.99 -5.01
N HIS A 128 10.39 -1.11 -6.33
CA HIS A 128 10.25 -2.41 -6.98
C HIS A 128 11.51 -3.27 -6.90
N ALA A 129 12.70 -2.66 -6.86
CA ALA A 129 13.96 -3.37 -6.66
C ALA A 129 14.04 -4.07 -5.31
N LEU A 130 13.42 -3.50 -4.25
CA LEU A 130 13.33 -4.17 -2.94
C LEU A 130 12.58 -5.50 -3.03
N ARG A 131 11.53 -5.56 -3.84
CA ARG A 131 10.77 -6.79 -4.09
C ARG A 131 11.65 -7.85 -4.78
N HIS A 132 12.44 -7.45 -5.79
CA HIS A 132 13.37 -8.35 -6.46
C HIS A 132 14.44 -8.85 -5.50
N THR A 133 15.05 -7.95 -4.74
CA THR A 133 16.06 -8.32 -3.73
C THR A 133 15.49 -9.31 -2.71
N TYR A 134 14.27 -9.07 -2.21
CA TYR A 134 13.62 -9.99 -1.29
C TYR A 134 13.44 -11.39 -1.92
N ALA A 135 12.95 -11.45 -3.16
CA ALA A 135 12.74 -12.72 -3.86
C ALA A 135 14.06 -13.48 -4.08
N THR A 136 15.10 -12.79 -4.53
CA THR A 136 16.43 -13.37 -4.72
C THR A 136 16.97 -13.93 -3.40
N ARG A 137 16.92 -13.15 -2.32
CA ARG A 137 17.38 -13.58 -0.99
C ARG A 137 16.58 -14.75 -0.44
N ALA A 138 15.28 -14.83 -0.74
CA ALA A 138 14.46 -15.98 -0.35
C ALA A 138 14.90 -17.25 -1.07
N ILE A 139 15.17 -17.17 -2.38
CA ILE A 139 15.66 -18.29 -3.19
C ILE A 139 17.04 -18.75 -2.71
N GLU A 140 17.96 -17.83 -2.47
CA GLU A 140 19.30 -18.11 -1.92
C GLU A 140 19.23 -18.85 -0.58
N ARG A 141 18.15 -18.63 0.20
CA ARG A 141 17.89 -19.33 1.46
C ARG A 141 17.06 -20.60 1.32
N GLY A 142 16.91 -21.11 0.11
CA GLY A 142 16.22 -22.37 -0.18
C GLY A 142 14.69 -22.29 -0.24
N VAL A 143 14.11 -21.10 -0.24
CA VAL A 143 12.67 -20.97 -0.47
C VAL A 143 12.37 -21.26 -1.94
N GLN A 144 11.67 -22.35 -2.20
CA GLN A 144 11.31 -22.72 -3.57
C GLN A 144 10.26 -21.74 -4.14
N PRO A 145 10.48 -21.19 -5.35
CA PRO A 145 9.47 -20.42 -6.04
C PRO A 145 8.25 -21.31 -6.29
N LYS A 146 7.07 -20.87 -5.90
CA LYS A 146 5.84 -21.53 -6.35
C LYS A 146 5.69 -21.26 -7.85
N VAL A 147 5.77 -22.31 -8.63
CA VAL A 147 5.44 -22.31 -10.07
C VAL A 147 3.95 -22.09 -10.26
#